data_59752e805f5492ce9f1f7a34e88f4b3a
#
_entry.id   59752e805f5492ce9f1f7a34e88f4b3a
#
_cell.length_a   1.000
_cell.length_b   1.000
_cell.length_c   1.000
_cell.angle_alpha   90.00
_cell.angle_beta   90.00
_cell.angle_gamma   90.00
#
_symmetry.space_group_name_H-M   'P 1'
#
loop_
_entity.id
_entity.type
_entity.pdbx_description
1 polymer ?
#
loop_
_entity_poly.entity_id
_entity_poly.type
_entity_poly.pdbx_seq_one_letter_code
_entity_poly.pdbx_strand_id
1 'polypeptide(L)'
;DSMKVVTDQITANDDGTYSIDFTADDDSDYALFAFYQYGTSESYAAACTGQGYTINYFDPAGANALMSYWDENVLTDDVIDLLSEIDEADLYMDSLELMTEGENSTKQLWCTDMLEQFKNRRGYDLEKYLHLLIRETPDTLQGMGQYLTYTYDFTDTDEIDMTYLRNDFFQTETELYQENCLDILHDWLNEKGMYLRAENSYGKTFEVSQTVSSVDYLETESFEFAADVDSYRNFTGAAHIYDKRHSSESGASIM
;
A
#
# COMPACT_ATOMS: atom_id res chain seq x y z
N ASP A 1 -0.88 5.84 -29.11
CA ASP A 1 -1.88 6.91 -29.14
C ASP A 1 -3.31 6.51 -29.47
N SER A 2 -3.59 5.20 -29.45
CA SER A 2 -4.93 4.67 -29.69
C SER A 2 -5.78 4.56 -28.42
N MET A 3 -5.20 4.79 -27.23
CA MET A 3 -5.91 4.66 -25.96
C MET A 3 -6.94 5.79 -25.79
N LYS A 4 -8.19 5.40 -25.54
CA LYS A 4 -9.30 6.32 -25.24
C LYS A 4 -9.93 5.93 -23.92
N VAL A 5 -10.13 6.91 -23.05
CA VAL A 5 -10.95 6.75 -21.84
C VAL A 5 -12.41 6.86 -22.26
N VAL A 6 -13.21 5.87 -21.86
CA VAL A 6 -14.63 5.76 -22.20
C VAL A 6 -15.51 5.55 -20.96
N THR A 7 -14.99 5.84 -19.80
CA THR A 7 -15.66 5.68 -18.50
C THR A 7 -16.97 6.47 -18.43
N ASP A 8 -17.04 7.64 -19.03
CA ASP A 8 -18.23 8.49 -19.11
C ASP A 8 -19.37 7.91 -19.98
N GLN A 9 -19.08 6.87 -20.77
CA GLN A 9 -20.06 6.17 -21.63
C GLN A 9 -20.66 4.93 -20.94
N ILE A 10 -20.22 4.61 -19.73
CA ILE A 10 -20.71 3.45 -18.98
C ILE A 10 -22.13 3.74 -18.47
N THR A 11 -23.02 2.80 -18.72
CA THR A 11 -24.39 2.80 -18.21
C THR A 11 -24.55 1.72 -17.15
N ALA A 12 -25.02 2.09 -15.98
CA ALA A 12 -25.43 1.14 -14.95
C ALA A 12 -26.84 0.63 -15.26
N ASN A 13 -27.04 -0.67 -15.29
CA ASN A 13 -28.31 -1.32 -15.56
C ASN A 13 -29.04 -1.67 -14.25
N ASP A 14 -30.36 -1.80 -14.31
CA ASP A 14 -31.20 -2.14 -13.14
C ASP A 14 -30.90 -3.51 -12.51
N ASP A 15 -30.28 -4.41 -13.25
CA ASP A 15 -29.88 -5.75 -12.79
C ASP A 15 -28.49 -5.79 -12.12
N GLY A 16 -27.86 -4.62 -11.94
CA GLY A 16 -26.53 -4.48 -11.34
C GLY A 16 -25.38 -4.73 -12.30
N THR A 17 -25.64 -4.90 -13.58
CA THR A 17 -24.59 -4.97 -14.61
C THR A 17 -24.25 -3.59 -15.16
N TYR A 18 -23.14 -3.51 -15.87
CA TYR A 18 -22.72 -2.31 -16.56
C TYR A 18 -22.59 -2.60 -18.05
N SER A 19 -22.93 -1.63 -18.86
CA SER A 19 -22.82 -1.72 -20.31
C SER A 19 -22.20 -0.47 -20.91
N ILE A 20 -21.57 -0.64 -22.06
CA ILE A 20 -21.03 0.42 -22.88
C ILE A 20 -21.37 0.14 -24.33
N ASP A 21 -21.85 1.15 -25.04
CA ASP A 21 -22.07 1.08 -26.47
C ASP A 21 -20.82 1.63 -27.17
N PHE A 22 -20.07 0.73 -27.80
CA PHE A 22 -18.85 1.07 -28.51
C PHE A 22 -19.04 0.90 -30.02
N THR A 23 -18.67 1.91 -30.78
CA THR A 23 -18.59 1.83 -32.23
C THR A 23 -17.13 1.98 -32.66
N ALA A 24 -16.62 0.97 -33.35
CA ALA A 24 -15.26 1.00 -33.89
C ALA A 24 -15.11 2.14 -34.92
N ASP A 25 -14.00 2.84 -34.86
CA ASP A 25 -13.71 3.93 -35.82
C ASP A 25 -13.21 3.39 -37.16
N ASP A 26 -12.67 2.18 -37.18
CA ASP A 26 -12.10 1.48 -38.33
C ASP A 26 -12.18 -0.05 -38.17
N ASP A 27 -11.58 -0.79 -39.10
CA ASP A 27 -11.53 -2.25 -39.08
C ASP A 27 -10.37 -2.83 -38.25
N SER A 28 -9.75 -2.05 -37.36
CA SER A 28 -8.69 -2.51 -36.46
C SER A 28 -9.23 -3.39 -35.33
N ASP A 29 -8.35 -4.17 -34.74
CA ASP A 29 -8.66 -4.89 -33.50
C ASP A 29 -8.65 -3.92 -32.31
N TYR A 30 -9.64 -4.07 -31.43
CA TYR A 30 -9.78 -3.27 -30.22
C TYR A 30 -9.69 -4.15 -28.97
N ALA A 31 -9.07 -3.62 -27.91
CA ALA A 31 -9.09 -4.21 -26.58
C ALA A 31 -9.78 -3.26 -25.60
N LEU A 32 -10.71 -3.77 -24.80
CA LEU A 32 -11.35 -3.03 -23.72
C LEU A 32 -10.73 -3.44 -22.39
N PHE A 33 -10.18 -2.47 -21.66
CA PHE A 33 -9.69 -2.63 -20.30
C PHE A 33 -10.74 -2.10 -19.33
N ALA A 34 -11.26 -2.96 -18.47
CA ALA A 34 -12.19 -2.61 -17.42
C ALA A 34 -11.48 -2.69 -16.07
N PHE A 35 -11.44 -1.58 -15.34
CA PHE A 35 -10.85 -1.48 -14.01
C PHE A 35 -11.96 -1.31 -12.98
N TYR A 36 -11.81 -1.99 -11.85
CA TYR A 36 -12.79 -2.00 -10.77
C TYR A 36 -12.09 -1.69 -9.46
N GLN A 37 -12.68 -0.77 -8.70
CA GLN A 37 -12.31 -0.56 -7.30
C GLN A 37 -13.24 -1.41 -6.43
N TYR A 38 -12.68 -2.17 -5.50
CA TYR A 38 -13.45 -3.00 -4.56
C TYR A 38 -12.68 -3.21 -3.26
N GLY A 39 -13.42 -3.53 -2.18
CA GLY A 39 -12.82 -3.97 -0.94
C GLY A 39 -12.38 -5.43 -1.06
N THR A 40 -11.15 -5.72 -0.70
CA THR A 40 -10.57 -7.07 -0.82
C THR A 40 -11.19 -8.07 0.14
N SER A 41 -11.79 -7.60 1.23
CA SER A 41 -12.24 -8.44 2.37
C SER A 41 -11.09 -9.28 2.95
N GLU A 42 -9.87 -8.80 2.80
CA GLU A 42 -8.68 -9.46 3.32
C GLU A 42 -8.73 -9.52 4.84
N SER A 43 -8.42 -10.69 5.38
CA SER A 43 -8.42 -10.91 6.82
C SER A 43 -7.33 -11.87 7.21
N TYR A 44 -6.69 -11.60 8.33
CA TYR A 44 -5.74 -12.51 8.94
C TYR A 44 -6.41 -13.30 10.08
N ALA A 45 -5.82 -14.45 10.40
CA ALA A 45 -6.23 -15.26 11.54
C ALA A 45 -5.85 -14.54 12.85
N ALA A 46 -6.67 -13.60 13.25
CA ALA A 46 -6.49 -12.89 14.50
C ALA A 46 -6.84 -13.77 15.70
N ALA A 47 -6.19 -13.54 16.84
CA ALA A 47 -6.54 -14.16 18.11
C ALA A 47 -7.85 -13.59 18.69
N CYS A 48 -8.88 -13.51 17.86
CA CYS A 48 -10.21 -13.00 18.21
C CYS A 48 -11.29 -13.99 17.85
N THR A 49 -12.48 -13.81 18.44
CA THR A 49 -13.64 -14.69 18.23
C THR A 49 -14.41 -14.39 16.93
N GLY A 50 -14.00 -13.39 16.18
CA GLY A 50 -14.61 -12.94 14.94
C GLY A 50 -13.60 -12.89 13.80
N GLN A 51 -14.08 -12.46 12.64
CA GLN A 51 -13.24 -12.20 11.49
C GLN A 51 -12.69 -10.77 11.60
N GLY A 52 -11.35 -10.63 11.69
CA GLY A 52 -10.68 -9.34 11.64
C GLY A 52 -10.33 -9.01 10.19
N TYR A 53 -10.92 -7.95 9.66
CA TYR A 53 -10.54 -7.43 8.36
C TYR A 53 -9.37 -6.46 8.52
N THR A 54 -8.45 -6.47 7.54
CA THR A 54 -7.42 -5.44 7.46
C THR A 54 -8.04 -4.07 7.10
N ILE A 55 -7.42 -3.01 7.56
CA ILE A 55 -7.83 -1.63 7.21
C ILE A 55 -7.30 -1.24 5.82
N ASN A 56 -7.82 -0.16 5.26
CA ASN A 56 -7.16 0.49 4.13
C ASN A 56 -6.08 1.44 4.66
N TYR A 57 -4.83 1.11 4.41
CA TYR A 57 -3.66 1.86 4.87
C TYR A 57 -3.40 3.14 4.05
N PHE A 58 -4.09 3.33 2.93
CA PHE A 58 -3.94 4.47 2.02
C PHE A 58 -5.06 5.50 2.16
N ASP A 59 -6.04 5.23 3.01
CA ASP A 59 -7.19 6.08 3.26
C ASP A 59 -7.25 6.40 4.76
N PRO A 60 -7.34 7.68 5.17
CA PRO A 60 -7.35 8.05 6.59
C PRO A 60 -8.51 7.42 7.37
N ALA A 61 -9.59 7.01 6.70
CA ALA A 61 -10.68 6.27 7.32
C ALA A 61 -10.22 4.93 7.93
N GLY A 62 -9.21 4.30 7.34
CA GLY A 62 -8.64 3.05 7.86
C GLY A 62 -7.92 3.25 9.20
N ALA A 63 -6.99 4.18 9.28
CA ALA A 63 -6.29 4.53 10.52
C ALA A 63 -7.27 5.01 11.60
N ASN A 64 -8.23 5.86 11.24
CA ASN A 64 -9.26 6.35 12.16
C ASN A 64 -10.14 5.21 12.73
N ALA A 65 -10.49 4.22 11.92
CA ALA A 65 -11.25 3.05 12.38
C ALA A 65 -10.44 2.22 13.38
N LEU A 66 -9.15 2.01 13.12
CA LEU A 66 -8.24 1.31 14.03
C LEU A 66 -8.11 2.05 15.36
N MET A 67 -7.84 3.34 15.33
CA MET A 67 -7.70 4.18 16.52
C MET A 67 -8.98 4.16 17.37
N SER A 68 -10.15 4.34 16.75
CA SER A 68 -11.43 4.29 17.46
C SER A 68 -11.65 2.96 18.16
N TYR A 69 -11.35 1.86 17.47
CA TYR A 69 -11.47 0.53 18.08
C TYR A 69 -10.52 0.35 19.26
N TRP A 70 -9.29 0.80 19.14
CA TRP A 70 -8.29 0.68 20.20
C TRP A 70 -8.59 1.58 21.39
N ASP A 71 -9.06 2.81 21.16
CA ASP A 71 -9.48 3.73 22.23
C ASP A 71 -10.65 3.17 23.04
N GLU A 72 -11.59 2.51 22.37
CA GLU A 72 -12.77 1.95 23.03
C GLU A 72 -12.49 0.60 23.74
N ASN A 73 -11.55 -0.20 23.24
CA ASN A 73 -11.46 -1.60 23.65
C ASN A 73 -10.10 -2.03 24.21
N VAL A 74 -9.03 -1.29 23.91
CA VAL A 74 -7.65 -1.68 24.26
C VAL A 74 -6.96 -0.61 25.11
N LEU A 75 -6.86 0.62 24.63
CA LEU A 75 -6.20 1.73 25.30
C LEU A 75 -7.20 2.55 26.14
N THR A 76 -7.93 1.84 26.99
CA THR A 76 -8.86 2.45 27.94
C THR A 76 -8.11 3.28 28.98
N ASP A 77 -8.82 4.19 29.68
CA ASP A 77 -8.18 5.12 30.66
C ASP A 77 -7.34 4.37 31.70
N ASP A 78 -7.82 3.24 32.22
CA ASP A 78 -7.10 2.43 33.19
C ASP A 78 -5.85 1.76 32.62
N VAL A 79 -5.84 1.40 31.33
CA VAL A 79 -4.65 0.88 30.64
C VAL A 79 -3.64 2.01 30.40
N ILE A 80 -4.10 3.18 29.97
CA ILE A 80 -3.22 4.36 29.77
C ILE A 80 -2.59 4.79 31.11
N ASP A 81 -3.35 4.80 32.20
CA ASP A 81 -2.82 5.11 33.53
C ASP A 81 -1.68 4.14 33.93
N LEU A 82 -1.84 2.83 33.65
CA LEU A 82 -0.81 1.83 33.91
C LEU A 82 0.41 2.01 32.99
N LEU A 83 0.19 2.29 31.71
CA LEU A 83 1.29 2.53 30.75
C LEU A 83 2.11 3.77 31.13
N SER A 84 1.49 4.77 31.80
CA SER A 84 2.17 5.96 32.27
C SER A 84 3.16 5.71 33.43
N GLU A 85 3.08 4.52 34.07
CA GLU A 85 3.98 4.12 35.15
C GLU A 85 5.27 3.48 34.64
N ILE A 86 5.37 3.17 33.33
CA ILE A 86 6.55 2.57 32.71
C ILE A 86 7.32 3.61 31.90
N ASP A 87 8.61 3.41 31.73
CA ASP A 87 9.49 4.38 31.07
C ASP A 87 9.20 4.49 29.57
N GLU A 88 8.72 3.43 28.94
CA GLU A 88 8.50 3.38 27.48
C GLU A 88 7.44 2.34 27.13
N ALA A 89 6.49 2.73 26.31
CA ALA A 89 5.47 1.87 25.73
C ALA A 89 5.36 2.12 24.23
N ASP A 90 5.44 1.08 23.44
CA ASP A 90 5.31 1.17 21.99
C ASP A 90 4.20 0.27 21.45
N LEU A 91 3.57 0.73 20.39
CA LEU A 91 2.76 -0.12 19.52
C LEU A 91 3.69 -0.63 18.42
N TYR A 92 3.82 -1.95 18.35
CA TYR A 92 4.53 -2.62 17.26
C TYR A 92 3.59 -2.87 16.08
N MET A 93 4.03 -2.44 14.92
CA MET A 93 3.37 -2.71 13.65
C MET A 93 4.33 -3.52 12.77
N ASP A 94 3.93 -4.74 12.49
CA ASP A 94 4.62 -5.65 11.59
C ASP A 94 4.57 -5.16 10.14
N SER A 95 5.29 -5.80 9.26
CA SER A 95 5.34 -5.48 7.84
C SER A 95 3.96 -5.52 7.18
N LEU A 96 3.79 -4.73 6.13
CA LEU A 96 2.53 -4.61 5.42
C LEU A 96 2.35 -5.75 4.39
N GLU A 97 2.15 -6.97 4.87
CA GLU A 97 2.04 -8.18 4.07
C GLU A 97 0.66 -8.32 3.38
N LEU A 98 0.25 -7.32 2.62
CA LEU A 98 -1.01 -7.34 1.90
C LEU A 98 -0.92 -8.26 0.67
N MET A 99 -1.86 -9.20 0.56
CA MET A 99 -1.91 -10.19 -0.51
C MET A 99 -2.47 -9.65 -1.83
N THR A 100 -3.09 -8.49 -1.79
CA THR A 100 -3.82 -7.92 -2.92
C THR A 100 -2.96 -7.70 -4.15
N GLU A 101 -1.73 -7.24 -3.98
CA GLU A 101 -0.81 -6.97 -5.09
C GLU A 101 -0.10 -8.21 -5.59
N GLY A 102 0.16 -9.19 -4.71
CA GLY A 102 1.02 -10.33 -5.02
C GLY A 102 0.37 -11.46 -5.79
N GLU A 103 -0.91 -11.71 -5.64
CA GLU A 103 -1.57 -12.87 -6.24
C GLU A 103 -1.63 -12.81 -7.76
N ASN A 104 -1.80 -11.63 -8.32
CA ASN A 104 -1.64 -11.38 -9.73
C ASN A 104 -1.33 -9.89 -9.95
N SER A 105 -0.45 -9.61 -10.86
CA SER A 105 0.01 -8.26 -11.17
C SER A 105 -1.04 -7.34 -11.85
N THR A 106 -2.29 -7.76 -11.93
CA THR A 106 -3.42 -6.92 -12.37
C THR A 106 -4.05 -6.13 -11.24
N LYS A 107 -3.73 -6.44 -9.99
CA LYS A 107 -4.25 -5.72 -8.82
C LYS A 107 -3.23 -4.70 -8.34
N GLN A 108 -3.73 -3.55 -7.91
CA GLN A 108 -2.93 -2.50 -7.29
C GLN A 108 -3.57 -2.12 -5.96
N LEU A 109 -2.74 -1.74 -4.99
CA LEU A 109 -3.22 -1.11 -3.76
C LEU A 109 -3.88 0.22 -4.11
N TRP A 110 -4.94 0.58 -3.40
CA TRP A 110 -5.79 1.68 -3.83
C TRP A 110 -6.48 2.38 -2.67
N CYS A 111 -6.75 3.67 -2.80
CA CYS A 111 -7.63 4.43 -1.92
C CYS A 111 -8.84 4.97 -2.69
N THR A 112 -9.83 5.47 -1.96
CA THR A 112 -11.11 5.91 -2.53
C THR A 112 -10.94 6.97 -3.61
N ASP A 113 -10.00 7.90 -3.43
CA ASP A 113 -9.76 9.05 -4.30
C ASP A 113 -8.40 9.00 -5.02
N MET A 114 -7.84 7.82 -5.24
CA MET A 114 -6.50 7.63 -5.83
C MET A 114 -6.26 8.43 -7.10
N LEU A 115 -7.23 8.48 -8.02
CA LEU A 115 -7.08 9.23 -9.28
C LEU A 115 -6.90 10.72 -9.02
N GLU A 116 -7.64 11.29 -8.07
CA GLU A 116 -7.51 12.68 -7.67
C GLU A 116 -6.19 12.94 -6.95
N GLN A 117 -5.82 12.08 -6.02
CA GLN A 117 -4.55 12.15 -5.29
C GLN A 117 -3.36 12.10 -6.24
N PHE A 118 -3.36 11.16 -7.17
CA PHE A 118 -2.32 11.05 -8.18
C PHE A 118 -2.22 12.33 -9.02
N LYS A 119 -3.35 12.80 -9.55
CA LYS A 119 -3.39 14.02 -10.37
C LYS A 119 -2.86 15.23 -9.62
N ASN A 120 -3.26 15.41 -8.35
CA ASN A 120 -2.83 16.53 -7.53
C ASN A 120 -1.33 16.49 -7.22
N ARG A 121 -0.76 15.30 -7.06
CA ARG A 121 0.66 15.11 -6.73
C ARG A 121 1.57 15.09 -7.96
N ARG A 122 1.13 14.47 -9.04
CA ARG A 122 1.95 14.23 -10.25
C ARG A 122 1.66 15.19 -11.40
N GLY A 123 0.49 15.86 -11.37
CA GLY A 123 0.13 16.90 -12.34
C GLY A 123 -0.48 16.39 -13.63
N TYR A 124 -0.81 15.09 -13.73
CA TYR A 124 -1.48 14.50 -14.89
C TYR A 124 -2.48 13.41 -14.49
N ASP A 125 -3.39 13.06 -15.41
CA ASP A 125 -4.44 12.07 -15.14
C ASP A 125 -3.91 10.64 -15.30
N LEU A 126 -4.09 9.81 -14.25
CA LEU A 126 -3.71 8.40 -14.25
C LEU A 126 -4.65 7.52 -15.07
N GLU A 127 -5.93 7.87 -15.17
CA GLU A 127 -6.99 7.01 -15.73
C GLU A 127 -6.64 6.47 -17.12
N LYS A 128 -6.10 7.32 -17.99
CA LYS A 128 -5.66 6.94 -19.35
C LYS A 128 -4.58 5.85 -19.35
N TYR A 129 -3.83 5.73 -18.29
CA TYR A 129 -2.62 4.91 -18.19
C TYR A 129 -2.75 3.71 -17.24
N LEU A 130 -3.93 3.44 -16.69
CA LEU A 130 -4.14 2.36 -15.72
C LEU A 130 -3.68 0.99 -16.25
N HIS A 131 -3.86 0.72 -17.53
CA HIS A 131 -3.41 -0.52 -18.15
C HIS A 131 -1.88 -0.71 -18.12
N LEU A 132 -1.10 0.37 -18.05
CA LEU A 132 0.36 0.33 -17.97
C LEU A 132 0.88 0.00 -16.56
N LEU A 133 0.01 0.06 -15.55
CA LEU A 133 0.33 -0.40 -14.20
C LEU A 133 0.33 -1.93 -14.09
N ILE A 134 -0.33 -2.62 -15.01
CA ILE A 134 -0.31 -4.08 -15.10
C ILE A 134 1.11 -4.55 -15.42
N ARG A 135 1.62 -5.51 -14.66
CA ARG A 135 2.99 -6.00 -14.81
C ARG A 135 3.08 -7.50 -14.61
N GLU A 136 4.03 -8.12 -15.29
CA GLU A 136 4.40 -9.52 -15.10
C GLU A 136 5.48 -9.64 -14.00
N THR A 137 5.14 -9.42 -12.76
CA THR A 137 6.08 -9.68 -11.67
C THR A 137 5.49 -10.72 -10.73
N PRO A 138 6.26 -11.77 -10.39
CA PRO A 138 5.83 -12.67 -9.34
C PRO A 138 5.82 -11.93 -8.01
N ASP A 139 4.95 -12.37 -7.12
CA ASP A 139 5.10 -12.02 -5.71
C ASP A 139 6.43 -12.58 -5.21
N THR A 140 7.36 -11.71 -4.92
CA THR A 140 8.68 -12.11 -4.47
C THR A 140 8.72 -12.46 -2.99
N LEU A 141 7.75 -11.97 -2.22
CA LEU A 141 7.74 -12.14 -0.78
C LEU A 141 7.51 -13.59 -0.35
N GLN A 142 6.64 -14.29 -1.02
CA GLN A 142 6.27 -15.65 -0.62
C GLN A 142 6.74 -16.74 -1.57
N GLY A 143 7.42 -16.40 -2.65
CA GLY A 143 7.92 -17.36 -3.64
C GLY A 143 6.81 -18.14 -4.37
N MET A 144 5.55 -17.75 -4.22
CA MET A 144 4.37 -18.39 -4.76
C MET A 144 3.68 -17.56 -5.84
N GLY A 145 4.34 -16.53 -6.33
CA GLY A 145 3.78 -15.64 -7.34
C GLY A 145 3.36 -16.38 -8.61
N GLN A 146 2.18 -16.06 -9.09
CA GLN A 146 1.74 -16.51 -10.40
C GLN A 146 2.14 -15.48 -11.44
N TYR A 147 2.75 -15.96 -12.52
CA TYR A 147 3.06 -15.11 -13.66
C TYR A 147 1.81 -14.94 -14.52
N LEU A 148 1.49 -13.69 -14.83
CA LEU A 148 0.53 -13.41 -15.89
C LEU A 148 1.24 -13.52 -17.23
N THR A 149 0.60 -14.27 -18.16
CA THR A 149 1.05 -14.29 -19.54
C THR A 149 0.15 -13.37 -20.34
N TYR A 150 0.71 -12.28 -20.84
CA TYR A 150 -0.02 -11.38 -21.73
C TYR A 150 -0.01 -11.91 -23.15
N THR A 151 -1.09 -11.64 -23.87
CA THR A 151 -1.17 -11.90 -25.32
C THR A 151 -0.73 -10.70 -26.15
N TYR A 152 -0.36 -9.61 -25.49
CA TYR A 152 0.10 -8.35 -26.09
C TYR A 152 1.08 -7.66 -25.15
N ASP A 153 1.97 -6.87 -25.71
CA ASP A 153 2.90 -6.03 -24.97
C ASP A 153 2.41 -4.59 -24.89
N PHE A 154 2.72 -3.94 -23.78
CA PHE A 154 2.64 -2.49 -23.67
C PHE A 154 4.02 -1.91 -23.94
N THR A 155 4.07 -0.89 -24.77
CA THR A 155 5.31 -0.16 -25.06
C THR A 155 5.16 1.30 -24.64
N ASP A 156 6.30 1.92 -24.35
CA ASP A 156 6.33 3.36 -24.12
C ASP A 156 5.72 4.09 -25.31
N THR A 157 5.06 5.19 -25.01
CA THR A 157 4.52 6.10 -26.02
C THR A 157 5.32 7.39 -26.03
N ASP A 158 5.15 8.20 -27.06
CA ASP A 158 5.74 9.54 -27.10
C ASP A 158 5.21 10.47 -25.98
N GLU A 159 4.09 10.07 -25.34
CA GLU A 159 3.43 10.85 -24.30
C GLU A 159 3.90 10.45 -22.88
N ILE A 160 4.25 9.17 -22.68
CA ILE A 160 4.58 8.67 -21.36
C ILE A 160 5.57 7.48 -21.43
N ASP A 161 6.51 7.50 -20.53
CA ASP A 161 7.42 6.40 -20.20
C ASP A 161 6.82 5.57 -19.07
N MET A 162 6.67 4.26 -19.27
CA MET A 162 6.08 3.34 -18.29
C MET A 162 6.86 3.30 -16.98
N THR A 163 8.19 3.44 -17.04
CA THR A 163 9.04 3.44 -15.85
C THR A 163 8.74 4.64 -14.97
N TYR A 164 8.63 5.82 -15.57
CA TYR A 164 8.27 7.04 -14.82
C TYR A 164 6.84 6.99 -14.30
N LEU A 165 5.88 6.51 -15.10
CA LEU A 165 4.50 6.35 -14.66
C LEU A 165 4.40 5.44 -13.43
N ARG A 166 5.05 4.28 -13.48
CA ARG A 166 5.05 3.33 -12.36
C ARG A 166 5.74 3.92 -11.13
N ASN A 167 6.86 4.59 -11.31
CA ASN A 167 7.53 5.30 -10.22
C ASN A 167 6.61 6.36 -9.60
N ASP A 168 5.94 7.17 -10.39
CA ASP A 168 5.00 8.17 -9.92
C ASP A 168 3.81 7.56 -9.16
N PHE A 169 3.32 6.40 -9.64
CA PHE A 169 2.24 5.68 -8.96
C PHE A 169 2.70 5.14 -7.59
N PHE A 170 3.81 4.42 -7.54
CA PHE A 170 4.33 3.87 -6.29
C PHE A 170 4.80 4.95 -5.31
N GLN A 171 5.32 6.06 -5.82
CA GLN A 171 5.61 7.22 -4.99
C GLN A 171 4.32 7.83 -4.40
N THR A 172 3.22 7.83 -5.16
CA THR A 172 1.92 8.27 -4.66
C THR A 172 1.39 7.33 -3.57
N GLU A 173 1.50 6.01 -3.76
CA GLU A 173 1.16 5.03 -2.71
C GLU A 173 2.00 5.24 -1.45
N THR A 174 3.31 5.44 -1.58
CA THR A 174 4.21 5.72 -0.46
C THR A 174 3.78 6.95 0.34
N GLU A 175 3.51 8.05 -0.35
CA GLU A 175 3.07 9.30 0.27
C GLU A 175 1.71 9.14 0.97
N LEU A 176 0.77 8.43 0.34
CA LEU A 176 -0.54 8.17 0.95
C LEU A 176 -0.44 7.25 2.18
N TYR A 177 0.38 6.21 2.12
CA TYR A 177 0.65 5.34 3.27
C TYR A 177 1.26 6.13 4.42
N GLN A 178 2.25 6.95 4.13
CA GLN A 178 2.89 7.82 5.11
C GLN A 178 1.87 8.77 5.76
N GLU A 179 1.18 9.57 4.94
CA GLU A 179 0.30 10.64 5.42
C GLU A 179 -0.99 10.12 6.07
N ASN A 180 -1.58 9.04 5.51
CA ASN A 180 -2.90 8.54 5.88
C ASN A 180 -2.88 7.38 6.89
N CYS A 181 -1.71 6.83 7.16
CA CYS A 181 -1.55 5.76 8.13
C CYS A 181 -0.47 6.09 9.15
N LEU A 182 0.80 6.16 8.74
CA LEU A 182 1.91 6.26 9.69
C LEU A 182 1.88 7.56 10.49
N ASP A 183 1.73 8.70 9.83
CA ASP A 183 1.68 10.00 10.52
C ASP A 183 0.49 10.08 11.48
N ILE A 184 -0.68 9.58 11.05
CA ILE A 184 -1.89 9.57 11.90
C ILE A 184 -1.69 8.69 13.14
N LEU A 185 -1.16 7.47 12.96
CA LEU A 185 -0.91 6.56 14.08
C LEU A 185 0.19 7.07 15.01
N HIS A 186 1.26 7.62 14.45
CA HIS A 186 2.36 8.22 15.20
C HIS A 186 1.84 9.34 16.11
N ASP A 187 1.09 10.30 15.57
CA ASP A 187 0.58 11.42 16.32
C ASP A 187 -0.40 10.97 17.42
N TRP A 188 -1.32 10.06 17.09
CA TRP A 188 -2.27 9.49 18.04
C TRP A 188 -1.58 8.76 19.21
N LEU A 189 -0.52 7.99 18.95
CA LEU A 189 0.24 7.29 19.99
C LEU A 189 1.03 8.26 20.86
N ASN A 190 1.68 9.25 20.23
CA ASN A 190 2.45 10.27 20.97
C ASN A 190 1.57 11.11 21.89
N GLU A 191 0.32 11.42 21.50
CA GLU A 191 -0.65 12.08 22.39
C GLU A 191 -0.97 11.24 23.65
N LYS A 192 -0.80 9.92 23.59
CA LYS A 192 -0.99 8.98 24.72
C LYS A 192 0.30 8.69 25.49
N GLY A 193 1.42 9.30 25.11
CA GLY A 193 2.73 9.00 25.69
C GLY A 193 3.32 7.67 25.23
N MET A 194 2.86 7.16 24.10
CA MET A 194 3.34 5.92 23.48
C MET A 194 4.12 6.24 22.19
N TYR A 195 4.85 5.27 21.69
CA TYR A 195 5.66 5.38 20.49
C TYR A 195 5.18 4.40 19.40
N LEU A 196 5.40 4.77 18.15
CA LEU A 196 5.18 3.89 17.00
C LEU A 196 6.50 3.18 16.63
N ARG A 197 6.52 1.87 16.76
CA ARG A 197 7.58 0.99 16.30
C ARG A 197 7.06 0.19 15.11
N ALA A 198 7.66 0.34 13.94
CA ALA A 198 7.12 -0.27 12.74
C ALA A 198 8.19 -0.82 11.82
N GLU A 199 7.88 -1.95 11.19
CA GLU A 199 8.49 -2.37 9.95
C GLU A 199 7.85 -1.60 8.81
N ASN A 200 8.62 -0.68 8.20
CA ASN A 200 8.10 0.27 7.22
C ASN A 200 7.80 -0.36 5.86
N SER A 201 7.18 -1.54 5.89
CA SER A 201 6.66 -2.24 4.75
C SER A 201 7.68 -2.67 3.71
N TYR A 202 8.34 -3.75 3.95
CA TYR A 202 9.09 -4.46 2.92
C TYR A 202 8.17 -5.33 2.04
N GLY A 203 8.70 -5.81 0.91
CA GLY A 203 7.95 -6.65 -0.03
C GLY A 203 6.92 -5.90 -0.88
N LYS A 204 6.79 -4.59 -0.69
CA LYS A 204 5.98 -3.69 -1.51
C LYS A 204 6.85 -2.71 -2.28
N THR A 205 6.28 -2.03 -3.24
CA THR A 205 6.99 -1.06 -4.08
C THR A 205 7.04 0.34 -3.46
N PHE A 206 7.21 0.41 -2.14
CA PHE A 206 7.28 1.68 -1.42
C PHE A 206 8.71 2.20 -1.33
N GLU A 207 8.83 3.52 -1.23
CA GLU A 207 10.07 4.19 -0.83
C GLU A 207 10.23 4.10 0.70
N VAL A 208 10.80 3.00 1.15
CA VAL A 208 10.86 2.66 2.58
C VAL A 208 11.72 3.62 3.40
N SER A 209 12.71 4.27 2.81
CA SER A 209 13.56 5.24 3.52
C SER A 209 12.82 6.54 3.84
N GLN A 210 11.87 6.94 3.01
CA GLN A 210 11.04 8.12 3.24
C GLN A 210 10.12 7.92 4.45
N THR A 211 9.49 6.77 4.57
CA THR A 211 8.51 6.47 5.62
C THR A 211 9.12 6.38 7.01
N VAL A 212 10.45 6.24 7.13
CA VAL A 212 11.18 6.25 8.41
C VAL A 212 10.94 7.54 9.21
N SER A 213 10.68 8.66 8.54
CA SER A 213 10.38 9.92 9.23
C SER A 213 9.13 9.86 10.12
N SER A 214 8.20 8.97 9.81
CA SER A 214 6.86 8.87 10.42
C SER A 214 6.75 7.81 11.52
N VAL A 215 7.85 7.23 11.94
CA VAL A 215 7.89 6.29 13.07
C VAL A 215 8.88 6.76 14.13
N ASP A 216 8.73 6.31 15.38
CA ASP A 216 9.71 6.57 16.44
C ASP A 216 10.85 5.55 16.41
N TYR A 217 10.50 4.30 16.14
CA TYR A 217 11.42 3.18 16.05
C TYR A 217 11.25 2.50 14.70
N LEU A 218 12.30 2.55 13.90
CA LEU A 218 12.38 1.75 12.69
C LEU A 218 12.71 0.31 13.08
N GLU A 219 11.93 -0.63 12.57
CA GLU A 219 12.20 -2.06 12.66
C GLU A 219 12.52 -2.61 11.28
N THR A 220 13.42 -3.57 11.23
CA THR A 220 13.67 -4.40 10.04
C THR A 220 13.75 -5.86 10.48
N GLU A 221 13.48 -6.80 9.59
CA GLU A 221 13.63 -8.21 9.91
C GLU A 221 14.75 -8.89 9.13
N SER A 222 15.21 -10.04 9.63
CA SER A 222 16.36 -10.74 9.06
C SER A 222 16.08 -11.48 7.75
N PHE A 223 14.81 -11.69 7.40
CA PHE A 223 14.42 -12.33 6.13
C PHE A 223 14.24 -11.35 4.98
N GLU A 224 14.07 -10.10 5.33
CA GLU A 224 13.93 -9.04 4.35
C GLU A 224 15.16 -8.95 3.45
N PHE A 225 14.96 -8.58 2.19
CA PHE A 225 16.03 -8.37 1.21
C PHE A 225 17.06 -9.51 1.08
N ALA A 226 16.67 -10.74 1.38
CA ALA A 226 17.55 -11.92 1.28
C ALA A 226 18.91 -11.74 2.01
N ALA A 227 18.92 -11.04 3.13
CA ALA A 227 20.13 -10.69 3.91
C ALA A 227 21.14 -9.81 3.13
N ASP A 228 20.71 -9.05 2.13
CA ASP A 228 21.59 -8.10 1.45
C ASP A 228 21.92 -6.91 2.36
N VAL A 229 23.19 -6.81 2.75
CA VAL A 229 23.68 -5.80 3.70
C VAL A 229 23.48 -4.38 3.18
N ASP A 230 23.54 -4.16 1.88
CA ASP A 230 23.43 -2.82 1.32
C ASP A 230 21.99 -2.31 1.38
N SER A 231 21.00 -3.19 1.30
CA SER A 231 19.60 -2.86 1.54
C SER A 231 19.35 -2.40 2.98
N TYR A 232 19.90 -3.11 3.98
CA TYR A 232 19.80 -2.67 5.38
C TYR A 232 20.50 -1.34 5.67
N ARG A 233 21.55 -0.99 4.91
CA ARG A 233 22.22 0.31 5.03
C ARG A 233 21.32 1.49 4.65
N ASN A 234 20.36 1.29 3.74
CA ASN A 234 19.38 2.33 3.42
C ASN A 234 18.54 2.69 4.65
N PHE A 235 18.05 1.70 5.37
CA PHE A 235 17.29 1.92 6.60
C PHE A 235 18.12 2.59 7.68
N THR A 236 19.34 2.09 7.90
CA THR A 236 20.26 2.70 8.87
C THR A 236 20.58 4.16 8.49
N GLY A 237 20.77 4.44 7.20
CA GLY A 237 20.99 5.80 6.70
C GLY A 237 19.79 6.71 6.97
N ALA A 238 18.60 6.23 6.68
CA ALA A 238 17.36 6.97 6.95
C ALA A 238 17.15 7.19 8.46
N ALA A 239 17.35 6.16 9.28
CA ALA A 239 17.26 6.29 10.74
C ALA A 239 18.23 7.36 11.29
N HIS A 240 19.46 7.44 10.77
CA HIS A 240 20.40 8.50 11.13
C HIS A 240 19.96 9.88 10.67
N ILE A 241 19.38 10.01 9.46
CA ILE A 241 18.91 11.30 8.93
C ILE A 241 17.76 11.85 9.79
N TYR A 242 16.85 10.98 10.20
CA TYR A 242 15.65 11.36 10.95
C TYR A 242 15.81 11.23 12.46
N ASP A 243 17.01 10.91 12.97
CA ASP A 243 17.31 10.68 14.39
C ASP A 243 16.36 9.65 15.03
N LYS A 244 16.14 8.53 14.34
CA LYS A 244 15.28 7.43 14.78
C LYS A 244 16.09 6.28 15.33
N ARG A 245 15.52 5.54 16.29
CA ARG A 245 16.11 4.28 16.71
C ARG A 245 15.87 3.21 15.65
N HIS A 246 16.82 2.31 15.49
CA HIS A 246 16.74 1.20 14.55
C HIS A 246 16.94 -0.11 15.33
N SER A 247 15.96 -0.97 15.25
CA SER A 247 15.97 -2.31 15.80
C SER A 247 15.72 -3.35 14.70
N SER A 248 15.86 -4.60 15.00
CA SER A 248 15.65 -5.68 14.04
C SER A 248 14.93 -6.83 14.70
N GLU A 249 13.89 -7.30 14.06
CA GLU A 249 13.33 -8.60 14.32
C GLU A 249 14.35 -9.67 13.89
N SER A 250 14.87 -10.39 14.87
CA SER A 250 15.75 -11.50 14.60
C SER A 250 14.91 -12.72 14.33
N GLY A 251 14.43 -12.88 13.11
CA GLY A 251 13.80 -14.12 12.70
C GLY A 251 14.73 -15.27 13.01
N ALA A 252 14.33 -16.14 13.93
CA ALA A 252 15.08 -17.35 14.19
C ALA A 252 15.12 -18.11 12.88
N SER A 253 16.29 -18.26 12.30
CA SER A 253 16.50 -19.12 11.16
C SER A 253 16.02 -20.51 11.56
N ILE A 254 14.83 -20.87 11.13
CA ILE A 254 14.36 -22.26 11.21
C ILE A 254 15.07 -22.97 10.07
N MET A 255 16.25 -23.48 10.38
CA MET A 255 16.94 -24.41 9.51
C MET A 255 16.47 -25.83 9.77
#